data_d32832681f22f3b2f786e553f033f3e2
#
_entry.id   d32832681f22f3b2f786e553f033f3e2
#
_cell.length_a   1.000
_cell.length_b   1.000
_cell.length_c   1.000
_cell.angle_alpha   90.00
_cell.angle_beta   90.00
_cell.angle_gamma   90.00
#
_symmetry.space_group_name_H-M   'P 1'
#
loop_
_entity.id
_entity.type
_entity.pdbx_description
1 polymer ?
#
loop_
_entity_poly.entity_id
_entity_poly.type
_entity_poly.pdbx_seq_one_letter_code
_entity_poly.pdbx_strand_id
1 'polypeptide(L)'
;MSRERTDEEVKRLAPKQEILRELYIKSGNECAYPGCHNVLVDENGKFVGEVCHIEAAMPGGERFNPNMTNEDRRSFGNLMLMCHHHHVVTDDVCIYTVEKLKEMKRNHEMKYSGIIGQMMNSITDYGMSLEYTPCFMNNPVPVSLLSGDRKPQI
;
A
#
# COMPACT_ATOMS: atom_id res chain seq x y z
N MET A 1 22.88 3.78 -16.55
CA MET A 1 22.65 3.69 -18.00
C MET A 1 21.46 4.55 -18.35
N SER A 2 21.65 5.47 -19.26
CA SER A 2 20.52 6.27 -19.70
C SER A 2 19.71 5.45 -20.69
N ARG A 3 18.41 5.52 -20.53
CA ARG A 3 17.47 4.87 -21.43
C ARG A 3 17.29 5.74 -22.65
N GLU A 4 17.39 5.13 -23.76
CA GLU A 4 17.16 5.86 -25.00
C GLU A 4 15.66 6.16 -25.13
N ARG A 5 15.38 7.27 -25.78
CA ARG A 5 14.00 7.65 -26.03
C ARG A 5 13.34 6.59 -26.90
N THR A 6 12.13 6.21 -26.52
CA THR A 6 11.34 5.29 -27.33
C THR A 6 10.67 6.06 -28.45
N ASP A 7 10.55 5.43 -29.61
CA ASP A 7 9.79 6.01 -30.73
C ASP A 7 8.31 5.65 -30.63
N GLU A 8 7.92 5.02 -29.53
CA GLU A 8 6.55 4.58 -29.33
C GLU A 8 5.63 5.78 -29.10
N GLU A 9 4.48 5.77 -29.78
CA GLU A 9 3.45 6.79 -29.56
C GLU A 9 2.93 6.68 -28.12
N VAL A 10 2.95 7.80 -27.38
CA VAL A 10 2.56 7.80 -25.98
C VAL A 10 1.05 7.60 -25.86
N LYS A 11 0.64 6.58 -25.12
CA LYS A 11 -0.77 6.25 -24.88
C LYS A 11 -0.96 5.87 -23.44
N ARG A 12 -2.09 6.26 -22.86
CA ARG A 12 -2.46 5.77 -21.52
C ARG A 12 -3.05 4.39 -21.68
N LEU A 13 -2.39 3.40 -21.12
CA LEU A 13 -2.88 2.03 -21.09
C LEU A 13 -3.44 1.72 -19.70
N ALA A 14 -4.53 0.99 -19.63
CA ALA A 14 -5.10 0.55 -18.36
C ALA A 14 -4.15 -0.46 -17.71
N PRO A 15 -4.03 -0.45 -16.38
CA PRO A 15 -3.26 -1.48 -15.68
C PRO A 15 -3.84 -2.86 -15.95
N LYS A 16 -2.96 -3.86 -16.01
CA LYS A 16 -3.39 -5.24 -16.20
C LYS A 16 -4.00 -5.77 -14.92
N GLN A 17 -4.89 -6.75 -15.04
CA GLN A 17 -5.58 -7.36 -13.90
C GLN A 17 -4.60 -7.89 -12.85
N GLU A 18 -3.54 -8.57 -13.29
CA GLU A 18 -2.56 -9.10 -12.35
C GLU A 18 -1.82 -8.00 -11.61
N ILE A 19 -1.58 -6.85 -12.27
CA ILE A 19 -0.96 -5.70 -11.63
C ILE A 19 -1.89 -5.13 -10.55
N LEU A 20 -3.18 -4.98 -10.88
CA LEU A 20 -4.15 -4.47 -9.92
C LEU A 20 -4.29 -5.38 -8.71
N ARG A 21 -4.31 -6.71 -8.93
CA ARG A 21 -4.36 -7.66 -7.82
C ARG A 21 -3.18 -7.48 -6.88
N GLU A 22 -1.98 -7.37 -7.45
CA GLU A 22 -0.78 -7.19 -6.65
C GLU A 22 -0.83 -5.90 -5.86
N LEU A 23 -1.27 -4.81 -6.50
CA LEU A 23 -1.40 -3.51 -5.84
C LEU A 23 -2.38 -3.60 -4.65
N TYR A 24 -3.57 -4.18 -4.87
CA TYR A 24 -4.57 -4.27 -3.80
C TYR A 24 -4.08 -5.13 -2.63
N ILE A 25 -3.48 -6.28 -2.93
CA ILE A 25 -3.01 -7.17 -1.87
C ILE A 25 -1.91 -6.51 -1.05
N LYS A 26 -0.96 -5.85 -1.72
CA LYS A 26 0.18 -5.23 -1.04
C LYS A 26 -0.15 -3.90 -0.39
N SER A 27 -1.33 -3.35 -0.65
CA SER A 27 -1.75 -2.07 -0.06
C SER A 27 -2.29 -2.21 1.36
N GLY A 28 -2.69 -3.41 1.77
CA GLY A 28 -3.36 -3.60 3.06
C GLY A 28 -4.66 -2.82 3.17
N ASN A 29 -5.28 -2.49 2.05
CA ASN A 29 -6.50 -1.68 1.96
C ASN A 29 -6.33 -0.27 2.54
N GLU A 30 -5.11 0.25 2.55
CA GLU A 30 -4.83 1.58 3.08
C GLU A 30 -4.08 2.42 2.05
N CYS A 31 -4.31 3.74 2.15
CA CYS A 31 -3.56 4.72 1.36
C CYS A 31 -2.07 4.59 1.62
N ALA A 32 -1.26 4.64 0.57
CA ALA A 32 0.19 4.48 0.68
C ALA A 32 0.91 5.71 1.24
N TYR A 33 0.20 6.80 1.48
CA TYR A 33 0.82 8.00 2.06
C TYR A 33 1.16 7.73 3.53
N PRO A 34 2.38 8.08 3.98
CA PRO A 34 2.81 7.77 5.35
C PRO A 34 1.84 8.33 6.39
N GLY A 35 1.41 7.47 7.31
CA GLY A 35 0.50 7.85 8.38
C GLY A 35 -0.96 7.94 8.00
N CYS A 36 -1.32 7.70 6.74
CA CYS A 36 -2.72 7.74 6.31
C CYS A 36 -3.35 6.35 6.44
N HIS A 37 -4.52 6.30 7.09
CA HIS A 37 -5.26 5.05 7.28
C HIS A 37 -6.57 5.04 6.51
N ASN A 38 -6.73 5.94 5.53
CA ASN A 38 -7.93 5.94 4.71
C ASN A 38 -8.02 4.66 3.91
N VAL A 39 -9.18 4.01 3.96
CA VAL A 39 -9.39 2.75 3.23
C VAL A 39 -9.51 3.02 1.73
N LEU A 40 -9.13 2.03 0.94
CA LEU A 40 -9.21 2.09 -0.52
C LEU A 40 -10.44 1.38 -1.04
N VAL A 41 -10.87 0.33 -0.35
CA VAL A 41 -12.12 -0.37 -0.65
C VAL A 41 -12.97 -0.28 0.60
N ASP A 42 -14.20 0.24 0.45
CA ASP A 42 -15.08 0.46 1.60
C ASP A 42 -15.78 -0.83 2.02
N GLU A 43 -16.60 -0.73 3.07
CA GLU A 43 -17.30 -1.88 3.63
C GLU A 43 -18.30 -2.49 2.65
N ASN A 44 -18.67 -1.77 1.60
CA ASN A 44 -19.59 -2.26 0.57
C ASN A 44 -18.83 -2.82 -0.64
N GLY A 45 -17.50 -2.93 -0.55
CA GLY A 45 -16.68 -3.45 -1.63
C GLY A 45 -16.42 -2.47 -2.75
N LYS A 46 -16.67 -1.18 -2.54
CA LYS A 46 -16.45 -0.16 -3.56
C LYS A 46 -15.05 0.42 -3.44
N PHE A 47 -14.38 0.56 -4.58
CA PHE A 47 -13.07 1.20 -4.62
C PHE A 47 -13.26 2.72 -4.52
N VAL A 48 -12.80 3.30 -3.42
CA VAL A 48 -12.92 4.74 -3.14
C VAL A 48 -11.56 5.42 -3.16
N GLY A 49 -10.51 4.71 -3.53
CA GLY A 49 -9.16 5.26 -3.69
C GLY A 49 -8.86 5.61 -5.13
N GLU A 50 -7.58 5.81 -5.41
CA GLU A 50 -7.09 6.16 -6.74
C GLU A 50 -5.88 5.30 -7.09
N VAL A 51 -5.80 4.87 -8.35
CA VAL A 51 -4.59 4.25 -8.89
C VAL A 51 -3.73 5.38 -9.44
N CYS A 52 -2.64 5.67 -8.76
CA CYS A 52 -1.80 6.83 -9.06
C CYS A 52 -0.55 6.40 -9.81
N HIS A 53 -0.19 7.17 -10.83
CA HIS A 53 1.07 6.97 -11.55
C HIS A 53 2.16 7.77 -10.85
N ILE A 54 3.30 7.12 -10.59
CA ILE A 54 4.47 7.83 -10.04
C ILE A 54 5.05 8.75 -11.11
N GLU A 55 5.33 8.20 -12.30
CA GLU A 55 5.69 8.99 -13.47
C GLU A 55 4.48 8.94 -14.40
N ALA A 56 4.00 10.11 -14.79
CA ALA A 56 2.71 10.28 -15.45
C ALA A 56 2.57 9.43 -16.72
N ALA A 57 1.33 9.01 -16.98
CA ALA A 57 1.04 8.21 -18.17
C ALA A 57 1.07 9.04 -19.45
N MET A 58 0.86 10.35 -19.33
CA MET A 58 0.72 11.21 -20.52
C MET A 58 1.59 12.46 -20.36
N PRO A 59 2.03 13.06 -21.49
CA PRO A 59 2.76 14.32 -21.46
C PRO A 59 1.93 15.39 -20.75
N GLY A 60 2.62 16.25 -20.02
CA GLY A 60 1.95 17.30 -19.24
C GLY A 60 1.54 16.87 -17.84
N GLY A 61 1.57 15.57 -17.54
CA GLY A 61 1.30 15.08 -16.20
C GLY A 61 2.53 15.16 -15.30
N GLU A 62 2.30 14.96 -14.01
CA GLU A 62 3.34 15.09 -13.00
C GLU A 62 4.43 14.04 -13.23
N ARG A 63 5.68 14.50 -13.22
CA ARG A 63 6.86 13.63 -13.32
C ARG A 63 6.87 12.80 -14.61
N PHE A 64 6.32 13.33 -15.70
CA PHE A 64 6.31 12.59 -16.96
C PHE A 64 7.74 12.31 -17.44
N ASN A 65 7.96 11.07 -17.87
CA ASN A 65 9.26 10.62 -18.37
C ASN A 65 9.12 10.14 -19.81
N PRO A 66 9.65 10.91 -20.80
CA PRO A 66 9.51 10.50 -22.20
C PRO A 66 10.31 9.26 -22.58
N ASN A 67 11.21 8.82 -21.70
CA ASN A 67 12.04 7.64 -21.98
C ASN A 67 11.42 6.32 -21.52
N MET A 68 10.20 6.36 -20.98
CA MET A 68 9.46 5.16 -20.59
C MET A 68 8.58 4.71 -21.75
N THR A 69 8.38 3.39 -21.84
CA THR A 69 7.38 2.82 -22.75
C THR A 69 5.99 2.91 -22.10
N ASN A 70 4.95 2.71 -22.90
CA ASN A 70 3.59 2.68 -22.37
C ASN A 70 3.42 1.49 -21.39
N GLU A 71 4.13 0.37 -21.63
CA GLU A 71 4.13 -0.76 -20.72
C GLU A 71 4.81 -0.42 -19.39
N ASP A 72 5.92 0.31 -19.43
CA ASP A 72 6.58 0.76 -18.20
C ASP A 72 5.64 1.64 -17.37
N ARG A 73 4.91 2.54 -18.06
CA ARG A 73 4.04 3.49 -17.37
C ARG A 73 2.91 2.82 -16.61
N ARG A 74 2.40 1.67 -17.10
CA ARG A 74 1.34 0.94 -16.39
C ARG A 74 1.87 -0.23 -15.56
N SER A 75 3.18 -0.32 -15.37
CA SER A 75 3.77 -1.43 -14.62
C SER A 75 3.57 -1.25 -13.11
N PHE A 76 3.66 -2.37 -12.37
CA PHE A 76 3.50 -2.37 -10.92
C PHE A 76 4.41 -1.35 -10.24
N GLY A 77 5.68 -1.24 -10.70
CA GLY A 77 6.64 -0.33 -10.09
C GLY A 77 6.32 1.14 -10.25
N ASN A 78 5.48 1.49 -11.21
CA ASN A 78 5.10 2.88 -11.49
C ASN A 78 3.72 3.24 -10.97
N LEU A 79 3.04 2.34 -10.28
CA LEU A 79 1.68 2.57 -9.79
C LEU A 79 1.65 2.43 -8.27
N MET A 80 0.81 3.22 -7.63
CA MET A 80 0.57 3.11 -6.20
C MET A 80 -0.87 3.50 -5.91
N LEU A 81 -1.41 2.99 -4.79
CA LEU A 81 -2.79 3.27 -4.41
C LEU A 81 -2.81 4.29 -3.30
N MET A 82 -3.58 5.35 -3.48
CA MET A 82 -3.74 6.40 -2.48
C MET A 82 -5.19 6.83 -2.41
N CYS A 83 -5.56 7.48 -1.31
CA CYS A 83 -6.86 8.15 -1.24
C CYS A 83 -6.81 9.40 -2.12
N HIS A 84 -8.00 9.90 -2.47
CA HIS A 84 -8.08 11.06 -3.37
C HIS A 84 -7.32 12.26 -2.81
N HIS A 85 -7.44 12.51 -1.50
CA HIS A 85 -6.76 13.64 -0.88
C HIS A 85 -5.24 13.58 -1.12
N HIS A 86 -4.62 12.44 -0.84
CA HIS A 86 -3.17 12.32 -0.99
C HIS A 86 -2.72 12.18 -2.44
N HIS A 87 -3.61 11.71 -3.32
CA HIS A 87 -3.34 11.78 -4.75
C HIS A 87 -3.11 13.24 -5.18
N VAL A 88 -4.00 14.14 -4.71
CA VAL A 88 -3.87 15.57 -5.03
C VAL A 88 -2.64 16.18 -4.35
N VAL A 89 -2.40 15.83 -3.08
CA VAL A 89 -1.24 16.37 -2.33
C VAL A 89 0.07 16.03 -3.05
N THR A 90 0.19 14.83 -3.58
CA THR A 90 1.44 14.38 -4.22
C THR A 90 1.63 14.91 -5.63
N ASP A 91 0.72 15.73 -6.13
CA ASP A 91 0.92 16.44 -7.41
C ASP A 91 2.01 17.51 -7.32
N ASP A 92 2.41 17.91 -6.11
CA ASP A 92 3.50 18.85 -5.92
C ASP A 92 4.83 18.17 -6.22
N VAL A 93 5.30 18.33 -7.45
CA VAL A 93 6.50 17.64 -7.95
C VAL A 93 7.79 18.13 -7.29
N CYS A 94 7.76 19.32 -6.68
CA CYS A 94 8.94 19.85 -6.00
C CYS A 94 9.21 19.09 -4.69
N ILE A 95 8.14 18.67 -4.01
CA ILE A 95 8.24 17.92 -2.76
C ILE A 95 8.23 16.42 -3.04
N TYR A 96 7.32 15.98 -3.93
CA TYR A 96 7.10 14.56 -4.19
C TYR A 96 7.77 14.15 -5.49
N THR A 97 9.07 13.90 -5.40
CA THR A 97 9.87 13.45 -6.55
C THR A 97 9.57 11.97 -6.83
N VAL A 98 10.05 11.49 -7.98
CA VAL A 98 9.93 10.08 -8.34
C VAL A 98 10.51 9.18 -7.24
N GLU A 99 11.70 9.54 -6.76
CA GLU A 99 12.40 8.77 -5.72
C GLU A 99 11.60 8.73 -4.43
N LYS A 100 11.04 9.86 -4.03
CA LYS A 100 10.25 9.93 -2.80
C LYS A 100 9.00 9.08 -2.89
N LEU A 101 8.29 9.14 -4.01
CA LEU A 101 7.09 8.33 -4.19
C LEU A 101 7.41 6.85 -4.22
N LYS A 102 8.50 6.47 -4.87
CA LYS A 102 8.94 5.07 -4.89
C LYS A 102 9.30 4.58 -3.49
N GLU A 103 9.92 5.44 -2.69
CA GLU A 103 10.23 5.10 -1.30
C GLU A 103 8.96 4.92 -0.48
N MET A 104 8.01 5.84 -0.62
CA MET A 104 6.72 5.74 0.07
C MET A 104 6.01 4.43 -0.27
N LYS A 105 6.00 4.07 -1.56
CA LYS A 105 5.41 2.82 -2.02
C LYS A 105 6.08 1.62 -1.38
N ARG A 106 7.41 1.56 -1.44
CA ARG A 106 8.16 0.43 -0.85
C ARG A 106 7.89 0.29 0.64
N ASN A 107 7.96 1.40 1.37
CA ASN A 107 7.79 1.38 2.82
C ASN A 107 6.39 0.92 3.20
N HIS A 108 5.39 1.34 2.44
CA HIS A 108 4.01 0.93 2.70
C HIS A 108 3.82 -0.57 2.42
N GLU A 109 4.32 -1.03 1.28
CA GLU A 109 4.14 -2.43 0.87
C GLU A 109 4.89 -3.40 1.77
N MET A 110 5.98 -2.97 2.37
CA MET A 110 6.73 -3.81 3.32
C MET A 110 5.91 -4.20 4.54
N LYS A 111 4.89 -3.41 4.88
CA LYS A 111 4.02 -3.72 6.02
C LYS A 111 3.13 -4.95 5.76
N TYR A 112 2.86 -5.25 4.50
CA TYR A 112 1.81 -6.20 4.13
C TYR A 112 2.29 -7.33 3.25
N SER A 113 3.61 -7.48 3.07
CA SER A 113 4.11 -8.49 2.16
C SER A 113 5.40 -9.12 2.69
N GLY A 114 5.68 -10.34 2.21
CA GLY A 114 6.92 -11.03 2.47
C GLY A 114 7.15 -11.38 3.92
N ILE A 115 8.41 -11.54 4.24
CA ILE A 115 8.85 -12.03 5.56
C ILE A 115 8.44 -11.08 6.67
N ILE A 116 8.49 -9.77 6.42
CA ILE A 116 8.16 -8.77 7.44
C ILE A 116 6.72 -8.91 7.88
N GLY A 117 5.80 -9.06 6.92
CA GLY A 117 4.39 -9.27 7.25
C GLY A 117 4.18 -10.53 8.07
N GLN A 118 4.86 -11.62 7.69
CA GLN A 118 4.77 -12.87 8.44
C GLN A 118 5.32 -12.72 9.86
N MET A 119 6.46 -12.05 10.00
CA MET A 119 7.04 -11.81 11.30
C MET A 119 6.12 -10.97 12.19
N MET A 120 5.55 -9.92 11.63
CA MET A 120 4.64 -9.08 12.41
C MET A 120 3.39 -9.83 12.84
N ASN A 121 2.83 -10.64 11.94
CA ASN A 121 1.69 -11.47 12.29
C ASN A 121 2.04 -12.44 13.43
N SER A 122 3.21 -13.09 13.34
CA SER A 122 3.65 -14.00 14.37
C SER A 122 3.79 -13.30 15.73
N ILE A 123 4.41 -12.12 15.72
CA ILE A 123 4.58 -11.33 16.95
C ILE A 123 3.22 -10.96 17.53
N THR A 124 2.29 -10.54 16.68
CA THR A 124 0.94 -10.19 17.12
C THR A 124 0.24 -11.39 17.75
N ASP A 125 0.31 -12.54 17.09
CA ASP A 125 -0.33 -13.74 17.60
C ASP A 125 0.22 -14.14 18.97
N TYR A 126 1.52 -14.17 19.13
CA TYR A 126 2.14 -14.49 20.40
C TYR A 126 1.88 -13.42 21.45
N GLY A 127 1.97 -12.15 21.05
CA GLY A 127 1.71 -11.05 21.95
C GLY A 127 0.30 -11.07 22.50
N MET A 128 -0.67 -11.35 21.65
CA MET A 128 -2.07 -11.41 22.05
C MET A 128 -2.32 -12.57 23.02
N SER A 129 -1.60 -13.66 22.89
CA SER A 129 -1.79 -14.79 23.78
C SER A 129 -1.06 -14.63 25.10
N LEU A 130 -0.12 -13.72 25.20
CA LEU A 130 0.64 -13.51 26.45
C LEU A 130 0.03 -12.46 27.34
N GLU A 131 -0.82 -11.79 26.92
CA GLU A 131 -1.39 -10.67 27.60
C GLU A 131 -2.57 -11.03 28.48
N TYR A 132 -2.06 -10.44 27.50
CA TYR A 132 -2.77 -10.42 27.29
C TYR A 132 -3.44 -10.61 26.90
N THR A 133 -3.77 -10.43 26.79
CA THR A 133 -4.38 -10.53 26.32
C THR A 133 -5.04 -10.58 25.74
N PRO A 134 -5.27 -10.42 25.71
CA PRO A 134 -5.96 -10.37 25.22
C PRO A 134 -6.52 -10.50 24.49
N CYS A 135 -6.72 -10.34 24.46
CA CYS A 135 -7.10 -10.44 24.03
C CYS A 135 -7.41 -10.47 23.30
N PHE A 136 -7.25 -10.32 23.26
CA PHE A 136 -7.37 -10.28 22.86
C PHE A 136 -7.74 -10.72 22.32
N MET A 137 -7.81 -10.67 22.20
CA MET A 137 -7.91 -10.93 21.89
C MET A 137 -8.34 -11.60 21.86
N ASN A 138 -8.48 -11.73 21.79
CA ASN A 138 -8.72 -12.22 22.13
C ASN A 138 -8.81 -12.71 22.56
N ASN A 139 -8.70 -12.93 22.76
CA ASN A 139 -8.58 -13.23 23.60
C ASN A 139 -8.56 -13.51 24.15
N PRO A 140 -8.49 -13.76 24.39
CA PRO A 140 -8.43 -13.76 25.27
C PRO A 140 -8.24 -14.05 25.71
N VAL A 141 -8.17 -14.04 25.99
CA VAL A 141 -7.90 -14.06 26.93
C VAL A 141 -7.87 -14.29 27.31
N PRO A 142 -7.72 -14.53 27.52
CA PRO A 142 -7.69 -14.56 28.35
C PRO A 142 -7.61 -14.76 28.79
N VAL A 143 -7.63 -14.46 29.14
CA VAL A 143 -7.54 -14.45 30.02
C VAL A 143 -7.42 -14.60 30.54
N SER A 144 -7.41 -14.64 30.72
CA SER A 144 -7.38 -14.58 31.47
C SER A 144 -6.81 -14.69 31.49
N LEU A 145 -6.82 -14.24 31.14
CA LEU A 145 -6.48 -14.07 31.38
C LEU A 145 -5.97 -14.06 31.52
N LEU A 146 -6.00 -13.87 31.84
CA LEU A 146 -5.87 -13.63 32.34
C LEU A 146 -5.54 -13.83 32.97
N SER A 147 -5.67 -13.58 33.39
CA SER A 147 -5.71 -13.66 34.17
C SER A 147 -5.53 -14.13 34.86
N GLY A 148 -5.44 -14.05 35.09
CA GLY A 148 -5.38 -14.30 35.81
C GLY A 148 -5.94 -14.64 36.43
N ASP A 149 -6.50 -14.42 36.59
CA ASP A 149 -7.19 -14.69 36.91
C ASP A 149 -8.09 -14.94 36.48
N ARG A 150 -8.38 -14.88 35.93
CA ARG A 150 -9.25 -15.20 35.80
C ARG A 150 -9.54 -16.21 36.10
N LYS A 151 -9.90 -16.40 36.59
CA LYS A 151 -10.35 -17.27 37.00
C LYS A 151 -11.07 -17.90 37.00
N PRO A 152 -11.19 -18.29 36.92
CA PRO A 152 -12.19 -18.84 36.85
C PRO A 152 -13.14 -18.68 37.57
N GLN A 153 -13.64 -18.18 37.47
CA GLN A 153 -14.35 -18.33 37.96
C GLN A 153 -15.02 -19.17 37.66
N ILE A 154 -15.17 -19.58 37.98
CA ILE A 154 -15.70 -20.41 37.89
C ILE A 154 -16.16 -20.54 38.02
#